data_d2c90575dd8a27f17ec3fd3f291c124d
#
_entry.id   d2c90575dd8a27f17ec3fd3f291c124d
#
_cell.length_a   1.000
_cell.length_b   1.000
_cell.length_c   1.000
_cell.angle_alpha   90.00
_cell.angle_beta   90.00
_cell.angle_gamma   90.00
#
_symmetry.space_group_name_H-M   'P 1'
#
loop_
_entity.id
_entity.type
_entity.pdbx_description
1 polymer ?
#
loop_
_entity_poly.entity_id
_entity_poly.type
_entity_poly.pdbx_seq_one_letter_code
_entity_poly.pdbx_strand_id
1 'polypeptide(L)' 'MPFSIQWTGPTGPTSTRRDTAIEALEYATQLLGKGRADVVITDLAECGKAYGPADFAQFYLDHGKY' A
#
# COMPACT_ATOMS: atom_id res chain seq x y z
N MET A 1 6.29 9.18 -7.98
CA MET A 1 5.10 9.59 -7.23
C MET A 1 5.07 8.86 -5.91
N PRO A 2 4.90 9.57 -4.81
CA PRO A 2 4.90 8.90 -3.50
C PRO A 2 3.61 8.15 -3.23
N PHE A 3 3.77 7.06 -2.50
CA PHE A 3 2.65 6.26 -2.02
C PHE A 3 2.80 6.10 -0.52
N SER A 4 1.68 6.08 0.20
CA SER A 4 1.67 5.86 1.63
C SER A 4 1.07 4.49 1.90
N ILE A 5 1.79 3.68 2.68
CA ILE A 5 1.29 2.37 3.10
C ILE A 5 0.90 2.49 4.57
N GLN A 6 -0.35 2.21 4.88
CA GLN A 6 -0.91 2.35 6.22
C GLN A 6 -1.43 1.02 6.74
N TRP A 7 -1.20 0.75 8.01
CA TRP A 7 -1.71 -0.46 8.66
C TRP A 7 -1.78 -0.22 10.16
N THR A 8 -2.48 -1.11 10.86
CA THR A 8 -2.55 -1.06 12.32
C THR A 8 -1.54 -2.04 12.89
N GLY A 9 -0.55 -1.52 13.59
CA GLY A 9 0.47 -2.33 14.26
C GLY A 9 0.10 -2.62 15.71
N PRO A 10 0.99 -3.31 16.44
CA PRO A 10 0.75 -3.64 17.86
C PRO A 10 0.58 -2.41 18.74
N THR A 11 1.19 -1.30 18.36
CA THR A 11 1.15 -0.05 19.15
C THR A 11 0.19 0.98 18.58
N GLY A 12 -0.60 0.63 17.55
CA GLY A 12 -1.56 1.52 16.92
C GLY A 12 -1.31 1.74 15.46
N PRO A 13 -2.01 2.71 14.84
CA PRO A 13 -1.85 2.98 13.41
C PRO A 13 -0.43 3.38 13.06
N THR A 14 0.07 2.82 11.97
CA THR A 14 1.43 3.06 11.50
C THR A 14 1.38 3.32 10.01
N SER A 15 2.31 4.11 9.49
CA SER A 15 2.40 4.33 8.06
C SER A 15 3.86 4.49 7.64
N THR A 16 4.10 4.23 6.36
CA THR A 16 5.40 4.45 5.74
C THR A 16 5.19 4.93 4.31
N ARG A 17 6.23 5.42 3.68
CA ARG A 17 6.16 5.88 2.30
C ARG A 17 7.13 5.14 1.41
N ARG A 18 6.74 5.03 0.15
CA ARG A 18 7.60 4.50 -0.90
C ARG A 18 7.43 5.37 -2.13
N ASP A 19 8.49 5.51 -2.92
CA ASP A 19 8.47 6.39 -4.08
C ASP A 19 7.88 5.74 -5.32
N THR A 20 7.89 4.42 -5.40
CA THR A 20 7.39 3.71 -6.56
C THR A 20 6.24 2.78 -6.19
N ALA A 21 5.37 2.51 -7.17
CA ALA A 21 4.24 1.60 -6.96
C ALA A 21 4.72 0.19 -6.63
N ILE A 22 5.76 -0.27 -7.30
CA ILE A 22 6.29 -1.62 -7.07
C ILE A 22 6.79 -1.75 -5.63
N GLU A 23 7.53 -0.77 -5.14
CA GLU A 23 8.03 -0.81 -3.77
C GLU A 23 6.87 -0.77 -2.76
N ALA A 24 5.86 0.06 -3.02
CA ALA A 24 4.69 0.15 -2.16
C ALA A 24 3.96 -1.18 -2.10
N LEU A 25 3.75 -1.80 -3.25
CA LEU A 25 3.05 -3.07 -3.34
C LEU A 25 3.83 -4.20 -2.67
N GLU A 26 5.14 -4.24 -2.86
CA GLU A 26 5.98 -5.23 -2.21
C GLU A 26 5.91 -5.11 -0.69
N TYR A 27 6.01 -3.91 -0.19
CA TYR A 27 5.95 -3.67 1.24
C TYR A 27 4.59 -4.09 1.82
N ALA A 28 3.51 -3.69 1.14
CA ALA A 28 2.17 -4.04 1.57
C ALA A 28 1.96 -5.57 1.56
N THR A 29 2.47 -6.25 0.54
CA THR A 29 2.38 -7.70 0.45
C THR A 29 3.12 -8.37 1.59
N GLN A 30 4.30 -7.86 1.96
CA GLN A 30 5.05 -8.37 3.09
C GLN A 30 4.27 -8.21 4.40
N LEU A 31 3.59 -7.08 4.57
CA LEU A 31 2.78 -6.84 5.75
C LEU A 31 1.63 -7.84 5.84
N LEU A 32 0.96 -8.11 4.73
CA LEU A 32 -0.09 -9.11 4.69
C LEU A 32 0.44 -10.49 5.07
N GLY A 33 1.64 -10.82 4.61
CA GLY A 33 2.28 -12.08 4.94
C GLY A 33 2.63 -12.20 6.43
N LYS A 34 2.73 -11.07 7.12
CA LYS A 34 2.99 -11.04 8.56
C LYS A 34 1.71 -11.01 9.39
N GLY A 35 0.56 -11.17 8.76
CA GLY A 35 -0.73 -11.18 9.45
C GLY A 35 -1.40 -9.83 9.60
N ARG A 36 -0.89 -8.80 8.95
CA ARG A 36 -1.56 -7.48 8.94
C ARG A 36 -2.70 -7.52 7.94
N ALA A 37 -3.92 -7.34 8.39
CA ALA A 37 -5.10 -7.49 7.55
C ALA A 37 -5.64 -6.17 6.99
N ASP A 38 -5.30 -5.06 7.63
CA ASP A 38 -5.84 -3.74 7.28
C ASP A 38 -4.84 -2.84 6.55
N VAL A 39 -3.98 -3.46 5.76
CA VAL A 39 -2.98 -2.71 4.99
C VAL A 39 -3.67 -1.96 3.85
N VAL A 40 -3.38 -0.68 3.73
CA VAL A 40 -3.94 0.18 2.68
C VAL A 40 -2.80 0.96 2.03
N ILE A 41 -2.80 1.00 0.70
CA ILE A 41 -1.89 1.84 -0.06
C ILE A 41 -2.66 3.06 -0.53
N THR A 42 -2.15 4.25 -0.24
CA THR A 42 -2.76 5.50 -0.67
C THR A 42 -1.89 6.16 -1.73
N ASP A 43 -2.49 6.47 -2.88
CA ASP A 43 -1.81 7.19 -3.95
C ASP A 43 -1.91 8.69 -3.66
N LEU A 44 -0.82 9.27 -3.20
CA LEU A 44 -0.81 10.68 -2.81
C LEU A 44 -0.88 11.63 -4.00
N ALA A 45 -0.64 11.14 -5.20
CA ALA A 45 -0.69 11.97 -6.41
C ALA A 45 -2.10 12.07 -7.01
N GLU A 46 -2.98 11.12 -6.72
CA GLU A 46 -4.33 11.09 -7.27
C GLU A 46 -5.38 11.33 -6.21
N CYS A 47 -5.33 12.50 -5.59
CA CYS A 47 -6.34 12.92 -4.61
C CYS A 47 -6.48 11.94 -3.44
N GLY A 48 -5.43 11.22 -3.11
CA GLY A 48 -5.45 10.30 -1.97
C GLY A 48 -6.24 9.04 -2.19
N LYS A 49 -6.31 8.55 -3.43
CA LYS A 49 -7.01 7.32 -3.73
C LYS A 49 -6.41 6.15 -2.95
N ALA A 50 -7.24 5.41 -2.24
CA ALA A 50 -6.79 4.32 -1.38
C ALA A 50 -7.10 2.95 -1.99
N TYR A 51 -6.17 2.02 -1.80
CA TYR A 51 -6.30 0.65 -2.28
C TYR A 51 -6.16 -0.30 -1.10
N GLY A 52 -7.21 -1.06 -0.80
CA GLY A 52 -7.14 -2.09 0.21
C GLY A 52 -6.57 -3.40 -0.33
N PRO A 53 -6.46 -4.44 0.52
CA PRO A 53 -5.92 -5.73 0.07
C PRO A 53 -6.67 -6.35 -1.11
N ALA A 54 -7.97 -6.16 -1.17
CA ALA A 54 -8.77 -6.68 -2.28
C ALA A 54 -8.51 -5.95 -3.59
N ASP A 55 -7.93 -4.75 -3.51
CA ASP A 55 -7.66 -3.90 -4.67
C ASP A 55 -6.20 -3.93 -5.11
N PHE A 56 -5.37 -4.73 -4.45
CA PHE A 56 -3.93 -4.75 -4.77
C PHE A 56 -3.66 -5.24 -6.20
N ALA A 57 -4.46 -6.17 -6.70
CA ALA A 57 -4.31 -6.63 -8.08
C ALA A 57 -4.58 -5.48 -9.05
N GLN A 58 -5.62 -4.70 -8.79
CA GLN A 58 -5.94 -3.54 -9.61
C GLN A 58 -4.86 -2.47 -9.49
N PHE A 59 -4.34 -2.27 -8.28
CA PHE A 59 -3.23 -1.34 -8.07
C PHE A 59 -2.03 -1.72 -8.91
N TYR A 60 -1.69 -3.00 -8.94
CA TYR A 60 -0.58 -3.49 -9.76
C TYR A 60 -0.81 -3.22 -11.24
N LEU A 61 -2.02 -3.48 -11.72
CA LEU A 61 -2.36 -3.24 -13.12
C LEU A 61 -2.29 -1.76 -13.49
N ASP A 62 -2.69 -0.90 -12.55
CA ASP A 62 -2.74 0.54 -12.81
C ASP A 62 -1.36 1.21 -12.70
N HIS A 63 -0.54 0.78 -11.76
CA HIS A 63 0.69 1.51 -11.41
C HIS A 63 1.96 0.67 -11.47
N GLY A 64 1.86 -0.63 -11.27
CA GLY A 64 3.03 -1.50 -11.20
C GLY A 64 3.50 -2.03 -12.53
N LYS A 65 2.80 -1.71 -13.58
CA LYS A 65 3.10 -2.23 -14.92
C LYS A 65 4.05 -1.28 -15.64
N TYR A 66 5.08 -1.82 -16.20
CA TYR A 66 6.06 -1.05 -16.98
C TYR A 66 5.70 -1.00 -18.44
#